data_abfd1ad7833272d1fb8919ac5f8d8b2c
#
_entry.id   abfd1ad7833272d1fb8919ac5f8d8b2c
#
_cell.length_a   1.000
_cell.length_b   1.000
_cell.length_c   1.000
_cell.angle_alpha   90.00
_cell.angle_beta   90.00
_cell.angle_gamma   90.00
#
_symmetry.space_group_name_H-M   'P 1'
#
loop_
_entity.id
_entity.type
_entity.pdbx_description
1 polymer ?
#
loop_
_entity_poly.entity_id
_entity_poly.type
_entity_poly.pdbx_seq_one_letter_code
_entity_poly.pdbx_strand_id
1 'polypeptide(L)'
;VLLPIFPDTFMPLPDSRTLRRALDDYPETIERQGVAKLPELDRWYREALPGLIAARATAHLTHAEMVRLTEWKMARGVWRAPNLVLVRGNDEDAVREASTAALAKVPHPTAPISELAKLKGVGPATASAAVAAFAPDTYPFFDELVAAQLPGLGPVAWTLGYYARYADALRAAAAELGGEWTPALLERALWAHVGGKAGAPAA
;
A
#
# COMPACT_ATOMS: atom_id res chain seq x y z
N VAL A 1 -19.34 3.50 40.86
CA VAL A 1 -19.66 4.21 39.64
C VAL A 1 -19.01 3.39 38.52
N LEU A 2 -19.82 2.53 37.81
CA LEU A 2 -19.38 1.82 36.62
C LEU A 2 -19.32 2.85 35.48
N LEU A 3 -18.12 3.04 34.92
CA LEU A 3 -17.95 3.74 33.65
C LEU A 3 -18.64 2.92 32.55
N PRO A 4 -19.38 3.54 31.60
CA PRO A 4 -19.95 2.81 30.49
C PRO A 4 -18.81 2.24 29.62
N ILE A 5 -18.75 0.94 29.49
CA ILE A 5 -17.99 0.24 28.46
C ILE A 5 -18.70 0.63 27.16
N PHE A 6 -18.14 1.56 26.39
CA PHE A 6 -18.56 1.73 25.00
C PHE A 6 -18.21 0.43 24.29
N PRO A 7 -19.18 -0.29 23.72
CA PRO A 7 -18.83 -1.40 22.86
C PRO A 7 -18.04 -0.82 21.69
N ASP A 8 -16.83 -1.32 21.46
CA ASP A 8 -16.16 -1.18 20.17
C ASP A 8 -17.19 -1.62 19.12
N THR A 9 -17.79 -0.67 18.44
CA THR A 9 -18.76 -0.96 17.38
C THR A 9 -17.94 -1.50 16.23
N PHE A 10 -17.68 -2.79 16.30
CA PHE A 10 -16.99 -3.55 15.28
C PHE A 10 -17.87 -3.49 14.01
N MET A 11 -17.51 -2.62 13.07
CA MET A 11 -18.09 -2.68 11.75
C MET A 11 -17.39 -3.80 10.98
N PRO A 12 -18.13 -4.84 10.59
CA PRO A 12 -17.55 -5.89 9.77
C PRO A 12 -17.07 -5.31 8.43
N LEU A 13 -16.04 -5.90 7.85
CA LEU A 13 -15.60 -5.52 6.51
C LEU A 13 -16.75 -5.70 5.50
N PRO A 14 -16.80 -4.88 4.44
CA PRO A 14 -17.79 -5.03 3.39
C PRO A 14 -17.75 -6.43 2.76
N ASP A 15 -18.90 -6.92 2.32
CA ASP A 15 -18.99 -8.21 1.64
C ASP A 15 -18.31 -8.20 0.26
N SER A 16 -18.05 -9.38 -0.29
CA SER A 16 -17.36 -9.55 -1.57
C SER A 16 -18.05 -8.80 -2.72
N ARG A 17 -19.38 -8.71 -2.72
CA ARG A 17 -20.16 -7.99 -3.76
C ARG A 17 -19.90 -6.48 -3.69
N THR A 18 -19.93 -5.93 -2.48
CA THR A 18 -19.65 -4.51 -2.23
C THR A 18 -18.21 -4.15 -2.61
N LEU A 19 -17.27 -5.02 -2.25
CA LEU A 19 -15.85 -4.84 -2.59
C LEU A 19 -15.60 -4.94 -4.11
N ARG A 20 -16.27 -5.86 -4.82
CA ARG A 20 -16.18 -5.94 -6.30
C ARG A 20 -16.71 -4.67 -6.96
N ARG A 21 -17.87 -4.16 -6.53
CA ARG A 21 -18.39 -2.88 -7.02
C ARG A 21 -17.39 -1.75 -6.80
N ALA A 22 -16.77 -1.69 -5.62
CA ALA A 22 -15.74 -0.68 -5.34
C ALA A 22 -14.52 -0.80 -6.29
N LEU A 23 -14.13 -2.03 -6.67
CA LEU A 23 -13.07 -2.26 -7.67
C LEU A 23 -13.51 -1.83 -9.08
N ASP A 24 -14.76 -2.09 -9.46
CA ASP A 24 -15.31 -1.65 -10.76
C ASP A 24 -15.31 -0.11 -10.84
N ASP A 25 -15.65 0.57 -9.74
CA ASP A 25 -15.66 2.03 -9.61
C ASP A 25 -14.27 2.64 -9.33
N TYR A 26 -13.22 1.81 -9.21
CA TYR A 26 -11.87 2.28 -8.85
C TYR A 26 -11.29 3.33 -9.81
N PRO A 27 -11.38 3.18 -11.15
CA PRO A 27 -10.87 4.20 -12.07
C PRO A 27 -11.52 5.57 -11.86
N GLU A 28 -12.84 5.61 -11.67
CA GLU A 28 -13.56 6.85 -11.38
C GLU A 28 -13.19 7.41 -10.00
N THR A 29 -12.92 6.53 -9.03
CA THR A 29 -12.45 6.95 -7.71
C THR A 29 -11.09 7.62 -7.78
N ILE A 30 -10.18 7.12 -8.62
CA ILE A 30 -8.87 7.74 -8.90
C ILE A 30 -9.05 9.14 -9.52
N GLU A 31 -9.93 9.29 -10.52
CA GLU A 31 -10.20 10.58 -11.14
C GLU A 31 -10.78 11.60 -10.14
N ARG A 32 -11.71 11.16 -9.29
CA ARG A 32 -12.35 12.01 -8.26
C ARG A 32 -11.39 12.54 -7.20
N GLN A 33 -10.16 11.99 -7.08
CA GLN A 33 -9.16 12.56 -6.17
C GLN A 33 -8.71 13.97 -6.59
N GLY A 34 -8.94 14.38 -7.85
CA GLY A 34 -8.62 15.72 -8.35
C GLY A 34 -7.12 16.00 -8.45
N VAL A 35 -6.28 14.97 -8.40
CA VAL A 35 -4.81 15.07 -8.53
C VAL A 35 -4.43 14.71 -9.95
N ALA A 36 -4.10 15.70 -10.77
CA ALA A 36 -3.91 15.57 -12.22
C ALA A 36 -2.96 14.43 -12.66
N LYS A 37 -1.91 14.15 -11.88
CA LYS A 37 -0.93 13.10 -12.20
C LYS A 37 -1.35 11.71 -11.71
N LEU A 38 -2.32 11.60 -10.82
CA LEU A 38 -2.64 10.36 -10.15
C LEU A 38 -3.13 9.26 -11.11
N PRO A 39 -4.02 9.52 -12.09
CA PRO A 39 -4.48 8.48 -13.01
C PRO A 39 -3.34 7.84 -13.81
N GLU A 40 -2.39 8.65 -14.30
CA GLU A 40 -1.22 8.13 -15.02
C GLU A 40 -0.28 7.34 -14.11
N LEU A 41 0.01 7.88 -12.93
CA LEU A 41 0.87 7.23 -11.93
C LEU A 41 0.26 5.92 -11.45
N ASP A 42 -1.05 5.87 -11.23
CA ASP A 42 -1.74 4.65 -10.77
C ASP A 42 -1.74 3.56 -11.84
N ARG A 43 -2.00 3.92 -13.10
CA ARG A 43 -1.90 2.99 -14.22
C ARG A 43 -0.48 2.42 -14.33
N TRP A 44 0.53 3.27 -14.28
CA TRP A 44 1.93 2.83 -14.31
C TRP A 44 2.25 1.89 -13.15
N TYR A 45 1.85 2.24 -11.93
CA TYR A 45 2.12 1.43 -10.74
C TYR A 45 1.49 0.04 -10.84
N ARG A 46 0.27 -0.06 -11.35
CA ARG A 46 -0.48 -1.32 -11.36
C ARG A 46 -0.23 -2.18 -12.60
N GLU A 47 0.00 -1.56 -13.74
CA GLU A 47 0.08 -2.28 -15.01
C GLU A 47 1.52 -2.42 -15.52
N ALA A 48 2.34 -1.37 -15.41
CA ALA A 48 3.68 -1.37 -15.97
C ALA A 48 4.75 -1.85 -14.98
N LEU A 49 4.75 -1.32 -13.75
CA LEU A 49 5.81 -1.58 -12.78
C LEU A 49 6.01 -3.08 -12.47
N PRO A 50 4.95 -3.88 -12.23
CA PRO A 50 5.13 -5.32 -11.97
C PRO A 50 5.85 -6.03 -13.11
N GLY A 51 5.46 -5.75 -14.35
CA GLY A 51 6.10 -6.32 -15.55
C GLY A 51 7.55 -5.87 -15.72
N LEU A 52 7.85 -4.59 -15.42
CA LEU A 52 9.22 -4.07 -15.45
C LEU A 52 10.13 -4.78 -14.44
N ILE A 53 9.65 -5.02 -13.22
CA ILE A 53 10.41 -5.75 -12.20
C ILE A 53 10.61 -7.21 -12.62
N ALA A 54 9.55 -7.87 -13.09
CA ALA A 54 9.57 -9.29 -13.47
C ALA A 54 10.45 -9.57 -14.72
N ALA A 55 10.59 -8.60 -15.61
CA ALA A 55 11.40 -8.76 -16.84
C ALA A 55 12.92 -8.76 -16.58
N ARG A 56 13.36 -8.38 -15.38
CA ARG A 56 14.80 -8.33 -15.03
C ARG A 56 15.31 -9.71 -14.62
N ALA A 57 16.53 -10.05 -15.02
CA ALA A 57 17.19 -11.28 -14.63
C ALA A 57 17.29 -11.44 -13.10
N THR A 58 17.46 -10.32 -12.39
CA THR A 58 17.36 -10.24 -10.94
C THR A 58 16.35 -9.13 -10.62
N ALA A 59 15.28 -9.46 -9.90
CA ALA A 59 14.23 -8.52 -9.57
C ALA A 59 14.79 -7.35 -8.72
N HIS A 60 14.55 -6.12 -9.15
CA HIS A 60 14.93 -4.91 -8.45
C HIS A 60 14.12 -3.71 -8.98
N LEU A 61 14.19 -2.58 -8.30
CA LEU A 61 13.71 -1.29 -8.79
C LEU A 61 14.90 -0.41 -9.19
N THR A 62 14.74 0.35 -10.26
CA THR A 62 15.65 1.44 -10.58
C THR A 62 15.38 2.65 -9.68
N HIS A 63 16.33 3.59 -9.61
CA HIS A 63 16.14 4.85 -8.90
C HIS A 63 14.92 5.63 -9.43
N ALA A 64 14.78 5.73 -10.75
CA ALA A 64 13.63 6.42 -11.38
C ALA A 64 12.28 5.77 -11.00
N GLU A 65 12.22 4.44 -10.93
CA GLU A 65 11.00 3.73 -10.49
C GLU A 65 10.70 3.95 -9.01
N MET A 66 11.70 3.98 -8.15
CA MET A 66 11.53 4.29 -6.72
C MET A 66 11.01 5.72 -6.52
N VAL A 67 11.52 6.68 -7.27
CA VAL A 67 11.03 8.06 -7.27
C VAL A 67 9.58 8.11 -7.74
N ARG A 68 9.27 7.51 -8.89
CA ARG A 68 7.91 7.52 -9.46
C ARG A 68 6.88 6.80 -8.57
N LEU A 69 7.27 5.68 -7.96
CA LEU A 69 6.45 4.98 -6.95
C LEU A 69 6.17 5.86 -5.73
N THR A 70 7.16 6.62 -5.27
CA THR A 70 6.98 7.57 -4.17
C THR A 70 6.04 8.70 -4.56
N GLU A 71 6.13 9.21 -5.78
CA GLU A 71 5.18 10.21 -6.32
C GLU A 71 3.76 9.64 -6.40
N TRP A 72 3.57 8.41 -6.89
CA TRP A 72 2.28 7.73 -6.88
C TRP A 72 1.68 7.63 -5.47
N LYS A 73 2.45 7.13 -4.53
CA LYS A 73 2.01 6.96 -3.14
C LYS A 73 1.59 8.30 -2.52
N MET A 74 2.34 9.39 -2.80
CA MET A 74 2.03 10.71 -2.28
C MET A 74 0.83 11.35 -3.00
N ALA A 75 0.67 11.13 -4.29
CA ALA A 75 -0.48 11.61 -5.07
C ALA A 75 -1.79 10.93 -4.63
N ARG A 76 -1.73 9.65 -4.27
CA ARG A 76 -2.86 8.89 -3.73
C ARG A 76 -3.24 9.31 -2.31
N GLY A 77 -2.28 9.73 -1.50
CA GLY A 77 -2.43 10.07 -0.09
C GLY A 77 -2.07 11.52 0.23
N VAL A 78 -1.03 11.71 1.04
CA VAL A 78 -0.54 13.03 1.45
C VAL A 78 0.77 13.34 0.76
N TRP A 79 0.82 14.49 0.08
CA TRP A 79 2.04 14.97 -0.55
C TRP A 79 3.04 15.50 0.48
N ARG A 80 4.21 14.88 0.54
CA ARG A 80 5.29 15.22 1.47
C ARG A 80 6.57 15.52 0.68
N ALA A 81 6.69 16.74 0.18
CA ALA A 81 7.83 17.16 -0.64
C ALA A 81 9.21 16.85 -0.01
N PRO A 82 9.45 17.03 1.31
CA PRO A 82 10.74 16.66 1.90
C PRO A 82 11.11 15.18 1.74
N ASN A 83 10.15 14.27 1.82
CA ASN A 83 10.41 12.84 1.63
C ASN A 83 10.82 12.54 0.19
N LEU A 84 10.21 13.21 -0.79
CA LEU A 84 10.57 13.04 -2.19
C LEU A 84 12.01 13.51 -2.47
N VAL A 85 12.43 14.60 -1.85
CA VAL A 85 13.82 15.10 -1.94
C VAL A 85 14.79 14.04 -1.38
N LEU A 86 14.47 13.42 -0.25
CA LEU A 86 15.28 12.37 0.34
C LEU A 86 15.37 11.14 -0.57
N VAL A 87 14.25 10.70 -1.14
CA VAL A 87 14.22 9.54 -2.06
C VAL A 87 15.06 9.82 -3.31
N ARG A 88 14.93 11.01 -3.90
CA ARG A 88 15.73 11.43 -5.05
C ARG A 88 17.23 11.53 -4.76
N GLY A 89 17.60 11.75 -3.51
CA GLY A 89 18.98 11.82 -3.05
C GLY A 89 19.64 10.47 -2.75
N ASN A 90 18.98 9.33 -3.03
CA ASN A 90 19.65 8.03 -2.99
C ASN A 90 20.42 7.77 -4.27
N ASP A 91 21.57 7.10 -4.16
CA ASP A 91 22.33 6.65 -5.31
C ASP A 91 21.57 5.54 -6.06
N GLU A 92 21.75 5.47 -7.38
CA GLU A 92 21.11 4.46 -8.21
C GLU A 92 21.51 3.02 -7.80
N ASP A 93 22.79 2.81 -7.51
CA ASP A 93 23.29 1.53 -7.03
C ASP A 93 22.70 1.15 -5.67
N ALA A 94 22.59 2.12 -4.75
CA ALA A 94 21.97 1.88 -3.44
C ALA A 94 20.50 1.45 -3.55
N VAL A 95 19.73 2.07 -4.47
CA VAL A 95 18.34 1.66 -4.71
C VAL A 95 18.27 0.27 -5.31
N ARG A 96 19.12 -0.04 -6.30
CA ARG A 96 19.18 -1.36 -6.93
C ARG A 96 19.56 -2.44 -5.91
N GLU A 97 20.60 -2.23 -5.12
CA GLU A 97 21.05 -3.18 -4.11
C GLU A 97 20.01 -3.42 -3.03
N ALA A 98 19.45 -2.35 -2.44
CA ALA A 98 18.43 -2.46 -1.40
C ALA A 98 17.17 -3.16 -1.93
N SER A 99 16.70 -2.82 -3.13
CA SER A 99 15.53 -3.46 -3.72
C SER A 99 15.79 -4.91 -4.11
N THR A 100 16.95 -5.25 -4.65
CA THR A 100 17.35 -6.64 -4.91
C THR A 100 17.34 -7.45 -3.61
N ALA A 101 17.99 -6.94 -2.56
CA ALA A 101 18.05 -7.61 -1.27
C ALA A 101 16.66 -7.76 -0.61
N ALA A 102 15.80 -6.77 -0.79
CA ALA A 102 14.43 -6.81 -0.30
C ALA A 102 13.60 -7.87 -1.01
N LEU A 103 13.57 -7.85 -2.34
CA LEU A 103 12.74 -8.77 -3.13
C LEU A 103 13.21 -10.22 -3.02
N ALA A 104 14.49 -10.45 -2.78
CA ALA A 104 15.03 -11.79 -2.48
C ALA A 104 14.54 -12.37 -1.13
N LYS A 105 14.01 -11.52 -0.24
CA LYS A 105 13.44 -11.95 1.07
C LYS A 105 11.96 -12.29 1.04
N VAL A 106 11.30 -12.13 -0.10
CA VAL A 106 9.91 -12.57 -0.28
C VAL A 106 9.87 -14.12 -0.18
N PRO A 107 8.96 -14.73 0.60
CA PRO A 107 7.75 -14.16 1.21
C PRO A 107 7.86 -13.82 2.72
N HIS A 108 9.02 -13.47 3.25
CA HIS A 108 9.15 -13.14 4.66
C HIS A 108 8.26 -11.93 5.03
N PRO A 109 7.42 -11.98 6.10
CA PRO A 109 6.35 -11.00 6.35
C PRO A 109 6.78 -9.53 6.41
N THR A 110 7.98 -9.24 6.90
CA THR A 110 8.45 -7.87 7.16
C THR A 110 9.87 -7.57 6.66
N ALA A 111 10.69 -8.60 6.44
CA ALA A 111 12.09 -8.39 6.04
C ALA A 111 12.26 -7.60 4.74
N PRO A 112 11.44 -7.81 3.68
CA PRO A 112 11.50 -6.99 2.48
C PRO A 112 11.25 -5.50 2.76
N ILE A 113 10.27 -5.20 3.63
CA ILE A 113 9.91 -3.83 4.01
C ILE A 113 11.06 -3.17 4.78
N SER A 114 11.62 -3.90 5.75
CA SER A 114 12.75 -3.43 6.56
C SER A 114 13.99 -3.15 5.71
N GLU A 115 14.25 -3.96 4.68
CA GLU A 115 15.38 -3.77 3.78
C GLU A 115 15.26 -2.47 2.98
N LEU A 116 14.12 -2.25 2.34
CA LEU A 116 13.85 -1.02 1.58
C LEU A 116 13.82 0.23 2.46
N ALA A 117 13.36 0.10 3.70
CA ALA A 117 13.31 1.23 4.65
C ALA A 117 14.69 1.74 5.08
N LYS A 118 15.79 1.11 4.67
CA LYS A 118 17.16 1.62 4.83
C LYS A 118 17.46 2.79 3.88
N LEU A 119 16.73 2.91 2.79
CA LEU A 119 16.88 4.02 1.84
C LEU A 119 16.36 5.33 2.45
N LYS A 120 17.03 6.44 2.11
CA LYS A 120 16.63 7.77 2.57
C LYS A 120 15.21 8.10 2.09
N GLY A 121 14.34 8.56 2.97
CA GLY A 121 12.97 8.95 2.65
C GLY A 121 12.00 7.77 2.42
N VAL A 122 12.46 6.53 2.53
CA VAL A 122 11.63 5.32 2.39
C VAL A 122 11.25 4.79 3.76
N GLY A 123 10.01 5.01 4.15
CA GLY A 123 9.41 4.39 5.33
C GLY A 123 8.61 3.14 4.98
N PRO A 124 7.98 2.46 5.98
CA PRO A 124 7.21 1.24 5.76
C PRO A 124 6.13 1.34 4.69
N ALA A 125 5.45 2.49 4.58
CA ALA A 125 4.42 2.68 3.54
C ALA A 125 5.01 2.72 2.12
N THR A 126 6.12 3.44 1.89
CA THR A 126 6.76 3.45 0.57
C THR A 126 7.38 2.09 0.24
N ALA A 127 8.01 1.46 1.23
CA ALA A 127 8.58 0.12 1.08
C ALA A 127 7.50 -0.92 0.75
N SER A 128 6.35 -0.89 1.42
CA SER A 128 5.24 -1.81 1.14
C SER A 128 4.67 -1.65 -0.26
N ALA A 129 4.62 -0.41 -0.79
CA ALA A 129 4.19 -0.17 -2.16
C ALA A 129 5.11 -0.88 -3.18
N ALA A 130 6.43 -0.85 -2.97
CA ALA A 130 7.39 -1.52 -3.82
C ALA A 130 7.23 -3.04 -3.78
N VAL A 131 7.10 -3.61 -2.58
CA VAL A 131 6.95 -5.05 -2.41
C VAL A 131 5.59 -5.56 -2.89
N ALA A 132 4.51 -4.77 -2.69
CA ALA A 132 3.17 -5.10 -3.18
C ALA A 132 3.10 -5.12 -4.72
N ALA A 133 3.84 -4.27 -5.40
CA ALA A 133 3.94 -4.31 -6.87
C ALA A 133 4.61 -5.60 -7.38
N PHE A 134 5.56 -6.16 -6.61
CA PHE A 134 6.25 -7.40 -6.95
C PHE A 134 5.49 -8.66 -6.55
N ALA A 135 4.91 -8.68 -5.35
CA ALA A 135 4.24 -9.86 -4.77
C ALA A 135 2.88 -9.50 -4.17
N PRO A 136 1.89 -9.12 -5.00
CA PRO A 136 0.56 -8.65 -4.56
C PRO A 136 -0.25 -9.73 -3.82
N ASP A 137 0.06 -11.00 -4.05
CA ASP A 137 -0.60 -12.13 -3.38
C ASP A 137 -0.22 -12.25 -1.91
N THR A 138 0.85 -11.57 -1.50
CA THR A 138 1.37 -11.67 -0.12
C THR A 138 1.39 -10.33 0.59
N TYR A 139 1.66 -9.23 -0.12
CA TYR A 139 1.87 -7.93 0.49
C TYR A 139 0.84 -6.90 0.02
N PRO A 140 0.07 -6.31 0.96
CA PRO A 140 -0.73 -5.13 0.68
C PRO A 140 0.13 -3.86 0.73
N PHE A 141 -0.27 -2.83 0.00
CA PHE A 141 0.22 -1.48 0.23
C PHE A 141 -0.29 -0.95 1.58
N PHE A 142 0.57 -0.31 2.35
CA PHE A 142 0.22 0.26 3.66
C PHE A 142 -0.46 1.62 3.51
N ASP A 143 -1.77 1.64 3.61
CA ASP A 143 -2.63 2.81 3.48
C ASP A 143 -3.42 3.08 4.78
N GLU A 144 -3.46 4.35 5.21
CA GLU A 144 -4.14 4.76 6.46
C GLU A 144 -5.67 4.59 6.39
N LEU A 145 -6.27 4.87 5.21
CA LEU A 145 -7.72 4.75 5.03
C LEU A 145 -8.17 3.28 5.06
N VAL A 146 -7.31 2.39 4.59
CA VAL A 146 -7.54 0.95 4.67
C VAL A 146 -7.32 0.45 6.10
N ALA A 147 -6.24 0.90 6.75
CA ALA A 147 -5.96 0.54 8.14
C ALA A 147 -7.09 0.92 9.09
N ALA A 148 -7.73 2.09 8.86
CA ALA A 148 -8.86 2.56 9.65
C ALA A 148 -10.12 1.69 9.53
N GLN A 149 -10.23 0.86 8.49
CA GLN A 149 -11.35 -0.07 8.29
C GLN A 149 -11.09 -1.46 8.91
N LEU A 150 -9.85 -1.74 9.29
CA LEU A 150 -9.48 -3.05 9.83
C LEU A 150 -9.65 -3.07 11.36
N PRO A 151 -10.42 -4.03 11.87
CA PRO A 151 -10.69 -4.11 13.30
C PRO A 151 -9.45 -4.42 14.13
N GLY A 152 -9.38 -3.86 15.33
CA GLY A 152 -8.37 -4.20 16.34
C GLY A 152 -6.97 -3.64 16.09
N LEU A 153 -6.72 -2.86 15.04
CA LEU A 153 -5.39 -2.30 14.77
C LEU A 153 -5.07 -1.06 15.61
N GLY A 154 -6.09 -0.33 16.07
CA GLY A 154 -5.91 0.94 16.77
C GLY A 154 -5.39 2.06 15.86
N PRO A 155 -5.03 3.22 16.44
CA PRO A 155 -4.54 4.37 15.69
C PRO A 155 -3.33 4.00 14.79
N VAL A 156 -3.30 4.55 13.57
CA VAL A 156 -2.24 4.25 12.60
C VAL A 156 -0.88 4.71 13.13
N ALA A 157 0.07 3.78 13.14
CA ALA A 157 1.47 4.05 13.45
C ALA A 157 2.34 3.58 12.28
N TRP A 158 3.12 4.47 11.70
CA TRP A 158 3.96 4.20 10.53
C TRP A 158 5.22 3.40 10.87
N THR A 159 5.03 2.28 11.56
CA THR A 159 6.09 1.38 12.03
C THR A 159 6.01 0.02 11.36
N LEU A 160 7.13 -0.71 11.34
CA LEU A 160 7.19 -2.07 10.82
C LEU A 160 6.26 -3.02 11.59
N GLY A 161 6.18 -2.88 12.91
CA GLY A 161 5.30 -3.71 13.74
C GLY A 161 3.82 -3.45 13.48
N TYR A 162 3.42 -2.20 13.20
CA TYR A 162 2.05 -1.90 12.80
C TYR A 162 1.76 -2.47 11.41
N TYR A 163 2.68 -2.29 10.45
CA TYR A 163 2.55 -2.89 9.13
C TYR A 163 2.38 -4.41 9.18
N ALA A 164 3.12 -5.10 10.05
CA ALA A 164 2.97 -6.55 10.21
C ALA A 164 1.54 -6.95 10.56
N ARG A 165 0.95 -6.31 11.59
CA ARG A 165 -0.45 -6.58 11.99
C ARG A 165 -1.46 -6.21 10.90
N TYR A 166 -1.24 -5.08 10.23
CA TYR A 166 -2.05 -4.62 9.11
C TYR A 166 -2.05 -5.63 7.96
N ALA A 167 -0.88 -6.10 7.56
CA ALA A 167 -0.73 -7.06 6.47
C ALA A 167 -1.30 -8.43 6.84
N ASP A 168 -1.14 -8.88 8.11
CA ASP A 168 -1.74 -10.12 8.61
C ASP A 168 -3.27 -10.04 8.59
N ALA A 169 -3.85 -8.91 9.01
CA ALA A 169 -5.29 -8.71 8.98
C ALA A 169 -5.85 -8.76 7.53
N LEU A 170 -5.17 -8.13 6.56
CA LEU A 170 -5.59 -8.18 5.16
C LEU A 170 -5.40 -9.57 4.54
N ARG A 171 -4.33 -10.30 4.89
CA ARG A 171 -4.14 -11.69 4.45
C ARG A 171 -5.24 -12.60 4.97
N ALA A 172 -5.59 -12.48 6.25
CA ALA A 172 -6.68 -13.25 6.86
C ALA A 172 -8.02 -12.92 6.20
N ALA A 173 -8.36 -11.64 6.04
CA ALA A 173 -9.60 -11.23 5.41
C ALA A 173 -9.70 -11.65 3.93
N ALA A 174 -8.61 -11.56 3.18
CA ALA A 174 -8.56 -12.05 1.80
C ALA A 174 -8.77 -13.56 1.72
N ALA A 175 -8.17 -14.33 2.64
CA ALA A 175 -8.36 -15.77 2.72
C ALA A 175 -9.81 -16.15 3.09
N GLU A 176 -10.47 -15.40 3.97
CA GLU A 176 -11.89 -15.60 4.32
C GLU A 176 -12.82 -15.30 3.13
N LEU A 177 -12.54 -14.27 2.36
CA LEU A 177 -13.29 -13.95 1.13
C LEU A 177 -13.08 -15.02 0.05
N GLY A 178 -11.91 -15.64 0.00
CA GLY A 178 -11.57 -16.70 -0.93
C GLY A 178 -11.49 -16.27 -2.40
N GLY A 179 -11.40 -17.24 -3.31
CA GLY A 179 -11.39 -17.00 -4.74
C GLY A 179 -10.18 -16.16 -5.20
N GLU A 180 -10.45 -15.05 -5.87
CA GLU A 180 -9.40 -14.18 -6.46
C GLU A 180 -8.86 -13.13 -5.48
N TRP A 181 -9.39 -13.04 -4.25
CA TRP A 181 -8.99 -12.00 -3.32
C TRP A 181 -7.56 -12.21 -2.82
N THR A 182 -6.71 -11.24 -3.15
CA THR A 182 -5.35 -11.12 -2.59
C THR A 182 -5.31 -9.96 -1.61
N PRO A 183 -4.31 -9.90 -0.70
CA PRO A 183 -4.14 -8.76 0.21
C PRO A 183 -4.05 -7.41 -0.51
N ALA A 184 -3.36 -7.36 -1.65
CA ALA A 184 -3.24 -6.14 -2.44
C ALA A 184 -4.56 -5.76 -3.16
N LEU A 185 -5.32 -6.76 -3.64
CA LEU A 185 -6.61 -6.51 -4.26
C LEU A 185 -7.63 -6.03 -3.23
N LEU A 186 -7.65 -6.64 -2.06
CA LEU A 186 -8.51 -6.25 -0.95
C LEU A 186 -8.17 -4.84 -0.45
N GLU A 187 -6.89 -4.50 -0.31
CA GLU A 187 -6.42 -3.15 0.01
C GLU A 187 -7.01 -2.12 -0.97
N ARG A 188 -6.88 -2.41 -2.27
CA ARG A 188 -7.39 -1.54 -3.33
C ARG A 188 -8.92 -1.38 -3.28
N ALA A 189 -9.66 -2.47 -3.04
CA ALA A 189 -11.10 -2.45 -2.91
C ALA A 189 -11.57 -1.64 -1.70
N LEU A 190 -10.94 -1.82 -0.54
CA LEU A 190 -11.25 -1.09 0.68
C LEU A 190 -10.97 0.41 0.53
N TRP A 191 -9.86 0.77 -0.12
CA TRP A 191 -9.56 2.17 -0.41
C TRP A 191 -10.61 2.81 -1.34
N ALA A 192 -11.02 2.10 -2.39
CA ALA A 192 -12.05 2.58 -3.31
C ALA A 192 -13.42 2.66 -2.64
N HIS A 193 -13.74 1.71 -1.75
CA HIS A 193 -15.00 1.65 -1.02
C HIS A 193 -15.29 2.92 -0.22
N VAL A 194 -14.27 3.51 0.40
CA VAL A 194 -14.40 4.80 1.11
C VAL A 194 -14.25 6.02 0.20
N GLY A 195 -14.10 5.83 -1.11
CA GLY A 195 -13.93 6.90 -2.09
C GLY A 195 -12.53 7.52 -2.10
N GLY A 196 -11.53 6.79 -1.61
CA GLY A 196 -10.17 7.29 -1.44
C GLY A 196 -10.12 8.48 -0.48
N LYS A 197 -9.07 9.30 -0.59
CA LYS A 197 -8.89 10.46 0.28
C LYS A 197 -9.97 11.53 0.09
N ALA A 198 -10.44 11.73 -1.15
CA ALA A 198 -11.49 12.71 -1.46
C ALA A 198 -12.87 12.29 -0.92
N GLY A 199 -13.12 10.99 -0.73
CA GLY A 199 -14.37 10.46 -0.17
C GLY A 199 -14.33 10.21 1.34
N ALA A 200 -13.13 10.20 1.95
CA ALA A 200 -12.99 9.97 3.38
C ALA A 200 -13.55 11.15 4.18
N PRO A 201 -14.23 10.91 5.33
CA PRO A 201 -14.63 12.00 6.21
C PRO A 201 -13.42 12.83 6.64
N ALA A 202 -13.60 14.15 6.74
CA ALA A 202 -12.58 15.01 7.29
C ALA A 202 -12.26 14.57 8.74
N ALA A 203 -10.98 14.37 9.03
CA ALA A 203 -10.50 13.97 10.35
C ALA A 203 -10.64 15.10 11.37
#